data_6ad02fb4ed7249da75fedb5c3760eeb1
#
_entry.id   6ad02fb4ed7249da75fedb5c3760eeb1
#
_cell.length_a   1.000
_cell.length_b   1.000
_cell.length_c   1.000
_cell.angle_alpha   90.00
_cell.angle_beta   90.00
_cell.angle_gamma   90.00
#
_symmetry.space_group_name_H-M   'P 1'
#
loop_
_entity.id
_entity.type
_entity.pdbx_description
1 polymer ?
#
loop_
_entity_poly.entity_id
_entity_poly.type
_entity_poly.pdbx_seq_one_letter_code
_entity_poly.pdbx_strand_id
1 'polypeptide(L)'
;MAEIFAWFAVHFDLPILDWIAEKLGCGFLDTVMPIITVLGNGGIFWIAVSVVLLLIPKTRRAGLAMGIALLMGLVVCNLTLKPLCARIRPYDFYGESMKLLVATPHDFSFPSGHTIASFEAATSLALHNKKLGIPALILACLIAFSRLYLYVHYPTDVIASVILGVGFAFFSTWLAKKIAGKVNFIQ
;
A
#
# COMPACT_ATOMS: atom_id res chain seq x y z
N MET A 1 -11.47 4.20 19.86
CA MET A 1 -10.61 4.27 18.65
C MET A 1 -10.53 5.69 18.09
N ALA A 2 -11.64 6.41 17.94
CA ALA A 2 -11.62 7.78 17.39
C ALA A 2 -10.69 8.74 18.17
N GLU A 3 -10.74 8.73 19.50
CA GLU A 3 -9.88 9.57 20.35
C GLU A 3 -8.39 9.26 20.19
N ILE A 4 -8.04 7.98 20.05
CA ILE A 4 -6.64 7.55 19.82
C ILE A 4 -6.17 8.07 18.46
N PHE A 5 -6.97 7.94 17.41
CA PHE A 5 -6.65 8.47 16.09
C PHE A 5 -6.54 10.00 16.08
N ALA A 6 -7.42 10.70 16.82
CA ALA A 6 -7.35 12.14 16.95
C ALA A 6 -6.08 12.59 17.67
N TRP A 7 -5.69 11.89 18.73
CA TRP A 7 -4.45 12.17 19.46
C TRP A 7 -3.22 11.99 18.54
N PHE A 8 -3.10 10.84 17.84
CA PHE A 8 -2.02 10.61 16.88
C PHE A 8 -2.01 11.64 15.75
N ALA A 9 -3.19 12.01 15.23
CA ALA A 9 -3.29 12.99 14.17
C ALA A 9 -2.65 14.31 14.58
N VAL A 10 -3.02 14.87 15.73
CA VAL A 10 -2.55 16.18 16.18
C VAL A 10 -1.09 16.18 16.63
N HIS A 11 -0.65 15.13 17.36
CA HIS A 11 0.66 15.16 18.01
C HIS A 11 1.77 14.53 17.16
N PHE A 12 1.44 13.72 16.15
CA PHE A 12 2.42 13.00 15.37
C PHE A 12 2.21 13.16 13.86
N ASP A 13 1.01 12.87 13.35
CA ASP A 13 0.78 12.70 11.93
C ASP A 13 0.78 14.04 11.17
N LEU A 14 -0.02 15.02 11.63
CA LEU A 14 -0.15 16.32 10.97
C LEU A 14 1.17 17.10 10.98
N PRO A 15 1.94 17.18 12.10
CA PRO A 15 3.24 17.83 12.07
C PRO A 15 4.22 17.26 11.04
N ILE A 16 4.18 15.93 10.80
CA ILE A 16 5.02 15.30 9.77
C ILE A 16 4.52 15.65 8.36
N LEU A 17 3.20 15.63 8.14
CA LEU A 17 2.62 15.98 6.84
C LEU A 17 2.88 17.44 6.48
N ASP A 18 2.73 18.35 7.46
CA ASP A 18 3.02 19.77 7.27
C ASP A 18 4.50 20.01 6.95
N TRP A 19 5.39 19.29 7.66
CA TRP A 19 6.82 19.34 7.38
C TRP A 19 7.13 18.85 5.95
N ILE A 20 6.52 17.75 5.51
CA ILE A 20 6.66 17.24 4.12
C ILE A 20 6.20 18.30 3.12
N ALA A 21 5.02 18.88 3.32
CA ALA A 21 4.47 19.89 2.43
C ALA A 21 5.35 21.15 2.37
N GLU A 22 5.82 21.63 3.52
CA GLU A 22 6.63 22.85 3.61
C GLU A 22 8.05 22.66 3.05
N LYS A 23 8.71 21.53 3.39
CA LYS A 23 10.14 21.34 3.08
C LYS A 23 10.40 20.63 1.76
N LEU A 24 9.47 19.74 1.33
CA LEU A 24 9.64 18.95 0.12
C LEU A 24 8.73 19.41 -1.02
N GLY A 25 7.74 20.29 -0.75
CA GLY A 25 6.83 20.85 -1.75
C GLY A 25 7.59 21.55 -2.88
N CYS A 26 7.50 21.02 -4.11
CA CYS A 26 8.10 21.63 -5.29
C CYS A 26 7.40 21.15 -6.58
N GLY A 27 7.42 21.97 -7.63
CA GLY A 27 6.72 21.67 -8.89
C GLY A 27 7.10 20.34 -9.54
N PHE A 28 8.33 19.85 -9.31
CA PHE A 28 8.74 18.52 -9.78
C PHE A 28 7.96 17.42 -9.06
N LEU A 29 7.92 17.43 -7.73
CA LEU A 29 7.18 16.43 -6.94
C LEU A 29 5.67 16.59 -7.11
N ASP A 30 5.16 17.81 -7.28
CA ASP A 30 3.75 18.06 -7.57
C ASP A 30 3.29 17.39 -8.87
N THR A 31 4.21 17.21 -9.83
CA THR A 31 3.94 16.50 -11.08
C THR A 31 4.15 14.98 -10.94
N VAL A 32 5.22 14.56 -10.27
CA VAL A 32 5.65 13.15 -10.24
C VAL A 32 4.83 12.31 -9.24
N MET A 33 4.49 12.86 -8.07
CA MET A 33 3.78 12.09 -7.04
C MET A 33 2.37 11.67 -7.46
N PRO A 34 1.56 12.51 -8.14
CA PRO A 34 0.31 12.07 -8.74
C PRO A 34 0.47 10.93 -9.75
N ILE A 35 1.53 10.92 -10.55
CA ILE A 35 1.79 9.85 -11.53
C ILE A 35 2.16 8.55 -10.81
N ILE A 36 3.06 8.62 -9.83
CA ILE A 36 3.50 7.44 -9.06
C ILE A 36 2.32 6.79 -8.32
N THR A 37 1.45 7.61 -7.70
CA THR A 37 0.33 7.07 -6.93
C THR A 37 -0.67 6.28 -7.77
N VAL A 38 -0.80 6.59 -9.08
CA VAL A 38 -1.70 5.86 -9.99
C VAL A 38 -1.35 4.37 -10.05
N LEU A 39 -0.06 4.01 -9.94
CA LEU A 39 0.38 2.61 -9.92
C LEU A 39 -0.12 1.82 -8.70
N GLY A 40 -0.55 2.54 -7.65
CA GLY A 40 -1.18 1.91 -6.48
C GLY A 40 -2.71 1.82 -6.56
N ASN A 41 -3.35 2.44 -7.54
CA ASN A 41 -4.80 2.51 -7.65
C ASN A 41 -5.44 1.13 -7.76
N GLY A 42 -6.32 0.79 -6.81
CA GLY A 42 -7.03 -0.49 -6.76
C GLY A 42 -6.13 -1.74 -6.75
N GLY A 43 -4.81 -1.57 -6.60
CA GLY A 43 -3.85 -2.67 -6.70
C GLY A 43 -3.72 -3.26 -8.12
N ILE A 44 -4.31 -2.62 -9.14
CA ILE A 44 -4.42 -3.17 -10.51
C ILE A 44 -3.05 -3.51 -11.09
N PHE A 45 -2.07 -2.62 -10.94
CA PHE A 45 -0.70 -2.88 -11.38
C PHE A 45 -0.12 -4.15 -10.75
N TRP A 46 -0.27 -4.31 -9.44
CA TRP A 46 0.24 -5.47 -8.70
C TRP A 46 -0.52 -6.75 -9.04
N ILE A 47 -1.83 -6.66 -9.27
CA ILE A 47 -2.64 -7.79 -9.75
C ILE A 47 -2.14 -8.23 -11.13
N ALA A 48 -1.91 -7.30 -12.05
CA ALA A 48 -1.38 -7.61 -13.38
C ALA A 48 -0.01 -8.29 -13.30
N VAL A 49 0.91 -7.77 -12.47
CA VAL A 49 2.21 -8.41 -12.23
C VAL A 49 2.04 -9.82 -11.66
N SER A 50 1.16 -10.02 -10.69
CA SER A 50 0.87 -11.34 -10.12
C SER A 50 0.39 -12.33 -11.18
N VAL A 51 -0.54 -11.91 -12.05
CA VAL A 51 -1.05 -12.73 -13.14
C VAL A 51 0.05 -13.09 -14.15
N VAL A 52 0.87 -12.12 -14.56
CA VAL A 52 2.01 -12.38 -15.46
C VAL A 52 2.97 -13.41 -14.86
N LEU A 53 3.30 -13.28 -13.57
CA LEU A 53 4.17 -14.22 -12.89
C LEU A 53 3.56 -15.63 -12.79
N LEU A 54 2.23 -15.73 -12.65
CA LEU A 54 1.51 -17.02 -12.66
C LEU A 54 1.57 -17.72 -14.03
N LEU A 55 1.56 -16.97 -15.11
CA LEU A 55 1.63 -17.52 -16.48
C LEU A 55 3.02 -18.05 -16.82
N ILE A 56 4.07 -17.53 -16.21
CA ILE A 56 5.46 -17.96 -16.46
C ILE A 56 5.84 -19.10 -15.51
N PRO A 57 6.15 -20.33 -16.02
CA PRO A 57 6.39 -21.51 -15.17
C PRO A 57 7.41 -21.29 -14.03
N LYS A 58 8.51 -20.60 -14.31
CA LYS A 58 9.59 -20.36 -13.34
C LYS A 58 9.21 -19.40 -12.20
N THR A 59 8.14 -18.62 -12.33
CA THR A 59 7.73 -17.59 -11.36
C THR A 59 6.36 -17.83 -10.76
N ARG A 60 5.67 -18.91 -11.11
CA ARG A 60 4.30 -19.23 -10.65
C ARG A 60 4.13 -19.17 -9.14
N ARG A 61 5.11 -19.66 -8.37
CA ARG A 61 5.06 -19.61 -6.90
C ARG A 61 5.05 -18.18 -6.38
N ALA A 62 5.84 -17.30 -6.99
CA ALA A 62 5.84 -15.87 -6.64
C ALA A 62 4.50 -15.21 -7.01
N GLY A 63 3.97 -15.48 -8.21
CA GLY A 63 2.67 -14.99 -8.63
C GLY A 63 1.55 -15.45 -7.71
N LEU A 64 1.53 -16.74 -7.31
CA LEU A 64 0.54 -17.26 -6.37
C LEU A 64 0.66 -16.59 -5.00
N ALA A 65 1.87 -16.44 -4.46
CA ALA A 65 2.08 -15.76 -3.18
C ALA A 65 1.59 -14.30 -3.22
N MET A 66 1.93 -13.57 -4.30
CA MET A 66 1.42 -12.20 -4.52
C MET A 66 -0.11 -12.15 -4.58
N GLY A 67 -0.74 -13.03 -5.36
CA GLY A 67 -2.19 -13.06 -5.51
C GLY A 67 -2.90 -13.33 -4.18
N ILE A 68 -2.39 -14.28 -3.39
CA ILE A 68 -2.93 -14.57 -2.05
C ILE A 68 -2.76 -13.35 -1.13
N ALA A 69 -1.58 -12.69 -1.13
CA ALA A 69 -1.34 -11.51 -0.32
C ALA A 69 -2.30 -10.38 -0.67
N LEU A 70 -2.45 -10.05 -1.97
CA LEU A 70 -3.37 -9.03 -2.46
C LEU A 70 -4.82 -9.30 -2.07
N LEU A 71 -5.24 -10.56 -2.10
CA LEU A 71 -6.57 -10.96 -1.62
C LEU A 71 -6.72 -10.74 -0.12
N MET A 72 -5.68 -11.07 0.67
CA MET A 72 -5.69 -10.84 2.12
C MET A 72 -5.77 -9.34 2.43
N GLY A 73 -4.98 -8.51 1.77
CA GLY A 73 -5.02 -7.06 1.93
C GLY A 73 -6.39 -6.48 1.57
N LEU A 74 -7.00 -6.96 0.48
CA LEU A 74 -8.35 -6.56 0.11
C LEU A 74 -9.37 -6.91 1.21
N VAL A 75 -9.40 -8.16 1.66
CA VAL A 75 -10.41 -8.63 2.62
C VAL A 75 -10.18 -8.04 4.00
N VAL A 76 -8.96 -8.16 4.54
CA VAL A 76 -8.68 -7.74 5.92
C VAL A 76 -8.63 -6.21 6.04
N CYS A 77 -7.96 -5.54 5.11
CA CYS A 77 -7.71 -4.12 5.24
C CYS A 77 -8.82 -3.27 4.60
N ASN A 78 -9.14 -3.50 3.33
CA ASN A 78 -10.10 -2.63 2.65
C ASN A 78 -11.55 -2.94 3.03
N LEU A 79 -11.94 -4.21 3.15
CA LEU A 79 -13.33 -4.59 3.43
C LEU A 79 -13.63 -4.68 4.94
N THR A 80 -12.62 -4.89 5.81
CA THR A 80 -12.84 -5.08 7.24
C THR A 80 -12.30 -3.91 8.06
N LEU A 81 -11.00 -3.68 8.08
CA LEU A 81 -10.39 -2.66 8.96
C LEU A 81 -10.81 -1.24 8.59
N LYS A 82 -10.92 -0.92 7.31
CA LYS A 82 -11.31 0.41 6.86
C LYS A 82 -12.66 0.86 7.40
N PRO A 83 -13.77 0.13 7.20
CA PRO A 83 -15.06 0.51 7.76
C PRO A 83 -15.09 0.41 9.29
N LEU A 84 -14.36 -0.52 9.91
CA LEU A 84 -14.30 -0.66 11.36
C LEU A 84 -13.62 0.53 12.05
N CYS A 85 -12.50 1.00 11.48
CA CYS A 85 -11.74 2.12 12.04
C CYS A 85 -12.35 3.48 11.71
N ALA A 86 -13.00 3.59 10.55
CA ALA A 86 -13.70 4.78 10.06
C ALA A 86 -12.88 6.08 10.25
N ARG A 87 -11.54 6.02 10.10
CA ARG A 87 -10.67 7.18 10.31
C ARG A 87 -10.87 8.20 9.20
N ILE A 88 -11.17 9.46 9.55
CA ILE A 88 -11.22 10.58 8.61
C ILE A 88 -9.85 10.84 8.01
N ARG A 89 -9.80 11.46 6.84
CA ARG A 89 -8.53 11.72 6.14
C ARG A 89 -7.88 13.03 6.57
N PRO A 90 -6.55 13.19 6.36
CA PRO A 90 -5.83 14.40 6.77
C PRO A 90 -6.40 15.68 6.17
N TYR A 91 -6.77 15.67 4.90
CA TYR A 91 -7.32 16.85 4.23
C TYR A 91 -8.68 17.30 4.82
N ASP A 92 -9.47 16.39 5.39
CA ASP A 92 -10.74 16.76 6.04
C ASP A 92 -10.52 17.60 7.30
N PHE A 93 -9.32 17.55 7.88
CA PHE A 93 -8.94 18.36 9.05
C PHE A 93 -8.88 19.87 8.71
N TYR A 94 -8.46 20.19 7.48
CA TYR A 94 -8.31 21.57 7.00
C TYR A 94 -9.53 22.05 6.20
N GLY A 95 -10.52 21.19 5.99
CA GLY A 95 -11.76 21.49 5.26
C GLY A 95 -11.52 21.90 3.80
N GLU A 96 -12.42 22.70 3.25
CA GLU A 96 -12.38 23.15 1.84
C GLU A 96 -11.16 24.01 1.48
N SER A 97 -10.39 24.46 2.46
CA SER A 97 -9.20 25.28 2.21
C SER A 97 -8.03 24.51 1.59
N MET A 98 -8.03 23.17 1.68
CA MET A 98 -6.94 22.34 1.17
C MET A 98 -7.21 21.85 -0.26
N LYS A 99 -6.41 22.36 -1.21
CA LYS A 99 -6.48 21.91 -2.60
C LYS A 99 -5.55 20.71 -2.82
N LEU A 100 -6.13 19.54 -3.06
CA LEU A 100 -5.38 18.33 -3.36
C LEU A 100 -4.87 18.30 -4.81
N LEU A 101 -3.70 17.68 -5.02
CA LEU A 101 -3.12 17.43 -6.34
C LEU A 101 -3.73 16.20 -7.05
N VAL A 102 -4.62 15.47 -6.39
CA VAL A 102 -5.33 14.29 -6.91
C VAL A 102 -6.80 14.36 -6.57
N ALA A 103 -7.61 13.54 -7.26
CA ALA A 103 -9.02 13.41 -6.92
C ALA A 103 -9.19 12.97 -5.46
N THR A 104 -10.12 13.62 -4.76
CA THR A 104 -10.43 13.34 -3.36
C THR A 104 -10.93 11.90 -3.18
N PRO A 105 -10.23 11.04 -2.42
CA PRO A 105 -10.74 9.71 -2.12
C PRO A 105 -11.99 9.81 -1.24
N HIS A 106 -13.00 8.99 -1.48
CA HIS A 106 -14.27 9.01 -0.72
C HIS A 106 -14.36 7.94 0.37
N ASP A 107 -13.32 7.15 0.56
CA ASP A 107 -13.24 6.09 1.57
C ASP A 107 -12.40 6.54 2.79
N PHE A 108 -12.45 5.74 3.87
CA PHE A 108 -11.72 6.02 5.11
C PHE A 108 -10.20 5.94 4.95
N SER A 109 -9.49 6.65 5.86
CA SER A 109 -8.02 6.78 5.79
C SER A 109 -7.28 5.50 6.19
N PHE A 110 -7.65 4.88 7.30
CA PHE A 110 -6.91 3.75 7.88
C PHE A 110 -7.48 2.39 7.48
N PRO A 111 -6.65 1.44 7.09
CA PRO A 111 -5.26 1.57 6.66
C PRO A 111 -5.14 2.03 5.19
N SER A 112 -3.91 2.38 4.75
CA SER A 112 -3.64 2.82 3.37
C SER A 112 -3.67 1.64 2.38
N GLY A 113 -4.71 1.55 1.55
CA GLY A 113 -4.85 0.48 0.56
C GLY A 113 -3.72 0.46 -0.49
N HIS A 114 -3.24 1.63 -0.94
CA HIS A 114 -2.09 1.73 -1.84
C HIS A 114 -0.82 1.15 -1.24
N THR A 115 -0.55 1.50 0.02
CA THR A 115 0.63 1.03 0.74
C THR A 115 0.59 -0.47 0.98
N ILE A 116 -0.56 -1.00 1.46
CA ILE A 116 -0.72 -2.44 1.70
C ILE A 116 -0.50 -3.22 0.42
N ALA A 117 -1.26 -2.92 -0.65
CA ALA A 117 -1.15 -3.63 -1.92
C ALA A 117 0.29 -3.61 -2.46
N SER A 118 1.00 -2.48 -2.31
CA SER A 118 2.37 -2.35 -2.78
C SER A 118 3.36 -3.17 -1.94
N PHE A 119 3.28 -3.10 -0.62
CA PHE A 119 4.23 -3.81 0.24
C PHE A 119 3.99 -5.30 0.30
N GLU A 120 2.74 -5.78 0.30
CA GLU A 120 2.45 -7.21 0.27
C GLU A 120 2.88 -7.85 -1.05
N ALA A 121 2.66 -7.18 -2.18
CA ALA A 121 3.08 -7.65 -3.49
C ALA A 121 4.60 -7.63 -3.64
N ALA A 122 5.24 -6.48 -3.38
CA ALA A 122 6.68 -6.31 -3.54
C ALA A 122 7.49 -7.22 -2.60
N THR A 123 7.04 -7.38 -1.35
CA THR A 123 7.69 -8.28 -0.39
C THR A 123 7.52 -9.74 -0.80
N SER A 124 6.32 -10.16 -1.24
CA SER A 124 6.11 -11.52 -1.76
C SER A 124 7.05 -11.82 -2.94
N LEU A 125 7.22 -10.85 -3.84
CA LEU A 125 8.16 -10.98 -4.96
C LEU A 125 9.61 -11.06 -4.48
N ALA A 126 10.02 -10.23 -3.52
CA ALA A 126 11.37 -10.19 -2.97
C ALA A 126 11.77 -11.50 -2.26
N LEU A 127 10.82 -12.15 -1.59
CA LEU A 127 11.01 -13.45 -0.95
C LEU A 127 11.29 -14.59 -1.95
N HIS A 128 10.86 -14.43 -3.20
CA HIS A 128 11.08 -15.42 -4.26
C HIS A 128 12.21 -15.04 -5.21
N ASN A 129 12.37 -13.75 -5.52
CA ASN A 129 13.37 -13.24 -6.45
C ASN A 129 13.84 -11.83 -6.03
N LYS A 130 15.00 -11.76 -5.40
CA LYS A 130 15.57 -10.48 -4.92
C LYS A 130 15.83 -9.47 -6.05
N LYS A 131 16.20 -9.95 -7.26
CA LYS A 131 16.51 -9.05 -8.39
C LYS A 131 15.26 -8.27 -8.87
N LEU A 132 14.09 -8.91 -8.84
CA LEU A 132 12.82 -8.26 -9.17
C LEU A 132 12.19 -7.60 -7.94
N GLY A 133 12.36 -8.18 -6.76
CA GLY A 133 11.75 -7.70 -5.53
C GLY A 133 12.35 -6.39 -5.02
N ILE A 134 13.66 -6.16 -5.15
CA ILE A 134 14.28 -4.91 -4.70
C ILE A 134 13.72 -3.70 -5.47
N PRO A 135 13.68 -3.67 -6.82
CA PRO A 135 13.02 -2.60 -7.55
C PRO A 135 11.53 -2.45 -7.20
N ALA A 136 10.82 -3.57 -6.97
CA ALA A 136 9.43 -3.54 -6.56
C ALA A 136 9.25 -2.90 -5.17
N LEU A 137 10.14 -3.16 -4.21
CA LEU A 137 10.13 -2.53 -2.88
C LEU A 137 10.45 -1.04 -2.97
N ILE A 138 11.37 -0.62 -3.83
CA ILE A 138 11.64 0.80 -4.09
C ILE A 138 10.36 1.48 -4.61
N LEU A 139 9.68 0.86 -5.59
CA LEU A 139 8.41 1.38 -6.10
C LEU A 139 7.34 1.42 -5.00
N ALA A 140 7.23 0.40 -4.15
CA ALA A 140 6.31 0.38 -3.02
C ALA A 140 6.57 1.53 -2.04
N CYS A 141 7.86 1.83 -1.74
CA CYS A 141 8.23 2.98 -0.92
C CYS A 141 7.84 4.31 -1.58
N LEU A 142 8.05 4.45 -2.89
CA LEU A 142 7.65 5.65 -3.62
C LEU A 142 6.13 5.84 -3.64
N ILE A 143 5.36 4.76 -3.85
CA ILE A 143 3.90 4.80 -3.76
C ILE A 143 3.46 5.18 -2.34
N ALA A 144 4.04 4.59 -1.30
CA ALA A 144 3.72 4.91 0.09
C ALA A 144 4.05 6.38 0.42
N PHE A 145 5.21 6.88 0.00
CA PHE A 145 5.60 8.27 0.18
C PHE A 145 4.65 9.22 -0.57
N SER A 146 4.23 8.87 -1.78
CA SER A 146 3.28 9.68 -2.54
C SER A 146 1.97 9.92 -1.78
N ARG A 147 1.53 8.96 -0.93
CA ARG A 147 0.30 9.11 -0.14
C ARG A 147 0.44 10.17 0.96
N LEU A 148 1.63 10.30 1.52
CA LEU A 148 1.96 11.34 2.50
C LEU A 148 2.10 12.70 1.81
N TYR A 149 2.87 12.75 0.73
CA TYR A 149 3.09 13.97 -0.06
C TYR A 149 1.78 14.59 -0.57
N LEU A 150 0.87 13.74 -1.04
CA LEU A 150 -0.45 14.14 -1.55
C LEU A 150 -1.47 14.44 -0.43
N TYR A 151 -1.07 14.33 0.84
CA TYR A 151 -1.89 14.64 2.01
C TYR A 151 -3.18 13.81 2.13
N VAL A 152 -3.19 12.59 1.60
CA VAL A 152 -4.38 11.73 1.58
C VAL A 152 -4.36 10.59 2.59
N HIS A 153 -3.22 10.35 3.26
CA HIS A 153 -3.05 9.39 4.35
C HIS A 153 -2.12 9.96 5.43
N TYR A 154 -2.34 9.53 6.66
CA TYR A 154 -1.46 9.83 7.78
C TYR A 154 -0.21 8.93 7.78
N PRO A 155 0.95 9.39 8.33
CA PRO A 155 2.12 8.56 8.56
C PRO A 155 1.80 7.26 9.29
N THR A 156 0.96 7.28 10.33
CA THR A 156 0.56 6.08 11.07
C THR A 156 -0.27 5.11 10.22
N ASP A 157 -1.10 5.57 9.27
CA ASP A 157 -1.80 4.71 8.31
C ASP A 157 -0.79 3.96 7.43
N VAL A 158 0.23 4.68 6.95
CA VAL A 158 1.27 4.13 6.09
C VAL A 158 2.14 3.11 6.84
N ILE A 159 2.60 3.45 8.05
CA ILE A 159 3.42 2.54 8.87
C ILE A 159 2.66 1.25 9.19
N ALA A 160 1.42 1.35 9.65
CA ALA A 160 0.58 0.19 9.92
C ALA A 160 0.38 -0.67 8.66
N SER A 161 0.19 -0.02 7.50
CA SER A 161 0.02 -0.70 6.21
C SER A 161 1.28 -1.44 5.76
N VAL A 162 2.47 -0.87 6.00
CA VAL A 162 3.76 -1.54 5.74
C VAL A 162 3.87 -2.80 6.59
N ILE A 163 3.61 -2.70 7.89
CA ILE A 163 3.71 -3.84 8.83
C ILE A 163 2.75 -4.95 8.42
N LEU A 164 1.48 -4.62 8.16
CA LEU A 164 0.47 -5.59 7.74
C LEU A 164 0.82 -6.21 6.38
N GLY A 165 1.20 -5.39 5.39
CA GLY A 165 1.55 -5.86 4.04
C GLY A 165 2.75 -6.81 4.05
N VAL A 166 3.80 -6.50 4.82
CA VAL A 166 4.95 -7.38 5.01
C VAL A 166 4.52 -8.69 5.70
N GLY A 167 3.70 -8.62 6.76
CA GLY A 167 3.16 -9.80 7.43
C GLY A 167 2.35 -10.71 6.50
N PHE A 168 1.48 -10.12 5.69
CA PHE A 168 0.70 -10.87 4.68
C PHE A 168 1.59 -11.53 3.63
N ALA A 169 2.66 -10.87 3.19
CA ALA A 169 3.62 -11.44 2.25
C ALA A 169 4.32 -12.67 2.81
N PHE A 170 4.75 -12.67 4.06
CA PHE A 170 5.35 -13.86 4.69
C PHE A 170 4.34 -14.99 4.80
N PHE A 171 3.13 -14.71 5.27
CA PHE A 171 2.09 -15.73 5.41
C PHE A 171 1.67 -16.31 4.05
N SER A 172 1.44 -15.46 3.05
CA SER A 172 1.06 -15.91 1.70
C SER A 172 2.17 -16.73 1.03
N THR A 173 3.44 -16.36 1.23
CA THR A 173 4.58 -17.14 0.74
C THR A 173 4.64 -18.53 1.37
N TRP A 174 4.41 -18.63 2.67
CA TRP A 174 4.32 -19.91 3.36
C TRP A 174 3.15 -20.75 2.83
N LEU A 175 1.97 -20.14 2.65
CA LEU A 175 0.79 -20.82 2.14
C LEU A 175 0.99 -21.28 0.69
N ALA A 176 1.56 -20.43 -0.17
CA ALA A 176 1.86 -20.76 -1.56
C ALA A 176 2.81 -21.95 -1.68
N LYS A 177 3.82 -22.07 -0.79
CA LYS A 177 4.69 -23.26 -0.73
C LYS A 177 3.92 -24.54 -0.42
N LYS A 178 2.97 -24.48 0.52
CA LYS A 178 2.12 -25.65 0.86
C LYS A 178 1.22 -26.07 -0.29
N ILE A 179 0.61 -25.10 -1.00
CA ILE A 179 -0.24 -25.35 -2.16
C ILE A 179 0.59 -25.92 -3.31
N ALA A 180 1.73 -25.33 -3.62
CA ALA A 180 2.61 -25.78 -4.69
C ALA A 180 3.10 -27.24 -4.50
N GLY A 181 3.28 -27.68 -3.26
CA GLY A 181 3.63 -29.10 -2.97
C GLY A 181 2.50 -30.10 -3.28
N LYS A 182 1.27 -29.63 -3.49
CA LYS A 182 0.09 -30.46 -3.77
C LYS A 182 -0.42 -30.34 -5.21
N VAL A 183 0.03 -29.35 -5.97
CA VAL A 183 -0.50 -29.02 -7.31
C VAL A 183 0.63 -29.02 -8.32
N ASN A 184 0.66 -30.02 -9.22
CA ASN A 184 1.70 -30.18 -10.25
C ASN A 184 1.88 -28.95 -11.17
N PHE A 185 0.84 -28.16 -11.39
CA PHE A 185 0.90 -26.95 -12.21
C PHE A 185 1.78 -25.85 -11.62
N ILE A 186 2.01 -25.87 -10.29
CA ILE A 186 2.73 -24.81 -9.56
C ILE A 186 4.16 -25.25 -9.21
N GLN A 187 4.49 -26.52 -9.45
CA GLN A 187 5.85 -27.06 -9.27
C GLN A 187 6.77 -26.58 -10.38
#